data_834c57c4fb5d2991383c33bbb28be9a7
#
_entry.id   834c57c4fb5d2991383c33bbb28be9a7
#
_cell.length_a   1.000
_cell.length_b   1.000
_cell.length_c   1.000
_cell.angle_alpha   90.00
_cell.angle_beta   90.00
_cell.angle_gamma   90.00
#
_symmetry.space_group_name_H-M   'P 1'
#
loop_
_entity.id
_entity.type
_entity.pdbx_description
1 polymer ?
#
loop_
_entity_poly.entity_id
_entity_poly.type
_entity_poly.pdbx_seq_one_letter_code
_entity_poly.pdbx_strand_id
1 'polypeptide(L)'
;MKMQNKLSIRNLLGIKELPKEDIELIFSTAENFKQVINRPIKKVPSLRDVTIANLFFENSTRTRLSFELAERRLSADVINFAASSSSVSKGETLIDTVNNILAMKVDIVVMRHPHPGSAMFLSKHVNAQIVNAGDGAHEHPTQALLDAYSIREKFGRVEGVKVAIVGDILHSRVALSNIFCLLKLGAEVMVCGPTTLIPKYISSMGVKVEHNLRNALKWCDVVNMLRIQVERQQIHYFPSLREYIMLYGVTKEILNSLSKPVTIMHPGPINRGVEITSDVADSDHSIILEQVENGVAIRMAILYLLAGQVQ
;
A
#
# COMPACT_ATOMS: atom_id res chain seq x y z
N MET A 1 -7.94 13.54 -27.07
CA MET A 1 -8.51 12.91 -25.86
C MET A 1 -8.72 13.99 -24.80
N LYS A 2 -9.95 14.22 -24.30
CA LYS A 2 -10.17 15.11 -23.15
C LYS A 2 -9.46 14.48 -21.96
N MET A 3 -8.51 15.16 -21.33
CA MET A 3 -7.93 14.71 -20.07
C MET A 3 -9.06 14.59 -19.03
N GLN A 4 -9.21 13.42 -18.47
CA GLN A 4 -10.17 13.16 -17.40
C GLN A 4 -9.60 13.84 -16.14
N ASN A 5 -10.24 14.89 -15.66
CA ASN A 5 -9.78 15.63 -14.48
C ASN A 5 -10.35 15.08 -13.16
N LYS A 6 -11.09 13.96 -13.21
CA LYS A 6 -11.77 13.34 -12.06
C LYS A 6 -11.63 11.83 -12.15
N LEU A 7 -11.53 11.17 -10.99
CA LEU A 7 -11.61 9.72 -10.91
C LEU A 7 -13.01 9.24 -11.33
N SER A 8 -13.09 8.06 -11.94
CA SER A 8 -14.35 7.42 -12.28
C SER A 8 -15.05 6.81 -11.06
N ILE A 9 -14.32 6.63 -9.95
CA ILE A 9 -14.80 6.05 -8.69
C ILE A 9 -15.09 7.14 -7.66
N ARG A 10 -16.14 6.94 -6.84
CA ARG A 10 -16.45 7.79 -5.68
C ARG A 10 -15.61 7.46 -4.45
N ASN A 11 -15.23 6.19 -4.28
CA ASN A 11 -14.52 5.66 -3.12
C ASN A 11 -13.32 4.86 -3.59
N LEU A 12 -12.19 4.94 -2.90
CA LEU A 12 -11.03 4.07 -3.15
C LEU A 12 -11.06 2.89 -2.18
N LEU A 13 -11.74 1.81 -2.57
CA LEU A 13 -11.96 0.65 -1.70
C LEU A 13 -10.93 -0.47 -1.92
N GLY A 14 -10.42 -0.60 -3.14
CA GLY A 14 -9.43 -1.60 -3.55
C GLY A 14 -8.83 -1.26 -4.90
N ILE A 15 -7.88 -2.07 -5.36
CA ILE A 15 -7.27 -1.97 -6.68
C ILE A 15 -8.01 -2.81 -7.70
N LYS A 16 -8.64 -3.90 -7.25
CA LYS A 16 -9.28 -4.85 -8.15
C LYS A 16 -10.26 -4.17 -9.10
N GLU A 17 -11.09 -3.27 -8.59
CA GLU A 17 -12.12 -2.57 -9.36
C GLU A 17 -11.65 -1.19 -9.90
N LEU A 18 -10.44 -0.74 -9.54
CA LEU A 18 -9.91 0.56 -9.98
C LEU A 18 -9.48 0.49 -11.44
N PRO A 19 -10.02 1.32 -12.36
CA PRO A 19 -9.60 1.35 -13.75
C PRO A 19 -8.14 1.75 -13.93
N LYS A 20 -7.49 1.27 -15.00
CA LYS A 20 -6.11 1.64 -15.33
C LYS A 20 -5.97 3.14 -15.56
N GLU A 21 -6.94 3.75 -16.18
CA GLU A 21 -7.00 5.19 -16.48
C GLU A 21 -6.99 6.02 -15.20
N ASP A 22 -7.69 5.57 -14.16
CA ASP A 22 -7.69 6.23 -12.85
C ASP A 22 -6.33 6.06 -12.15
N ILE A 23 -5.67 4.91 -12.29
CA ILE A 23 -4.30 4.72 -11.78
C ILE A 23 -3.33 5.70 -12.45
N GLU A 24 -3.40 5.84 -13.77
CA GLU A 24 -2.55 6.77 -14.53
C GLU A 24 -2.84 8.24 -14.16
N LEU A 25 -4.10 8.59 -13.91
CA LEU A 25 -4.49 9.92 -13.42
C LEU A 25 -3.92 10.18 -12.01
N ILE A 26 -4.00 9.21 -11.12
CA ILE A 26 -3.40 9.32 -9.78
C ILE A 26 -1.88 9.52 -9.90
N PHE A 27 -1.20 8.77 -10.77
CA PHE A 27 0.24 8.87 -10.95
C PHE A 27 0.68 10.22 -11.52
N SER A 28 0.00 10.73 -12.55
CA SER A 28 0.31 12.05 -13.12
C SER A 28 0.05 13.19 -12.13
N THR A 29 -0.98 13.05 -11.31
CA THR A 29 -1.30 14.01 -10.23
C THR A 29 -0.25 13.93 -9.11
N ALA A 30 0.19 12.73 -8.75
CA ALA A 30 1.22 12.51 -7.74
C ALA A 30 2.57 13.10 -8.15
N GLU A 31 2.92 13.06 -9.43
CA GLU A 31 4.13 13.67 -9.97
C GLU A 31 4.15 15.19 -9.71
N ASN A 32 3.02 15.87 -9.90
CA ASN A 32 2.89 17.29 -9.58
C ASN A 32 3.05 17.55 -8.07
N PHE A 33 2.42 16.71 -7.23
CA PHE A 33 2.57 16.85 -5.78
C PHE A 33 3.97 16.48 -5.28
N LYS A 34 4.68 15.58 -5.94
CA LYS A 34 6.07 15.30 -5.62
C LYS A 34 6.96 16.53 -5.82
N GLN A 35 6.72 17.31 -6.87
CA GLN A 35 7.40 18.60 -7.05
C GLN A 35 7.08 19.57 -5.91
N VAL A 36 5.82 19.61 -5.44
CA VAL A 36 5.42 20.47 -4.30
C VAL A 36 6.12 20.03 -3.00
N ILE A 37 6.24 18.73 -2.75
CA ILE A 37 6.89 18.19 -1.55
C ILE A 37 8.36 18.63 -1.46
N ASN A 38 9.02 18.80 -2.58
CA ASN A 38 10.43 19.18 -2.67
C ASN A 38 10.67 20.70 -2.65
N ARG A 39 9.62 21.54 -2.56
CA ARG A 39 9.74 23.01 -2.44
C ARG A 39 10.01 23.42 -0.98
N PRO A 40 10.57 24.63 -0.75
CA PRO A 40 10.65 25.19 0.59
C PRO A 40 9.27 25.30 1.28
N ILE A 41 8.25 25.77 0.54
CA ILE A 41 6.85 25.80 0.99
C ILE A 41 6.15 24.55 0.43
N LYS A 42 5.93 23.58 1.33
CA LYS A 42 5.39 22.26 1.00
C LYS A 42 3.87 22.15 1.15
N LYS A 43 3.18 23.29 1.32
CA LYS A 43 1.74 23.39 1.53
C LYS A 43 1.07 24.02 0.32
N VAL A 44 -0.10 23.48 -0.05
CA VAL A 44 -0.98 24.03 -1.09
C VAL A 44 -2.41 24.11 -0.57
N PRO A 45 -3.19 25.16 -0.90
CA PRO A 45 -4.54 25.35 -0.35
C PRO A 45 -5.61 24.55 -1.12
N SER A 46 -5.28 23.39 -1.63
CA SER A 46 -6.14 22.62 -2.55
C SER A 46 -7.34 21.98 -1.88
N LEU A 47 -7.29 21.71 -0.57
CA LEU A 47 -8.37 21.13 0.23
C LEU A 47 -8.72 22.00 1.43
N ARG A 48 -8.62 23.35 1.26
CA ARG A 48 -9.14 24.27 2.28
C ARG A 48 -10.64 24.04 2.42
N ASP A 49 -11.14 24.03 3.65
CA ASP A 49 -12.53 23.77 4.02
C ASP A 49 -13.03 22.33 3.78
N VAL A 50 -12.13 21.39 3.44
CA VAL A 50 -12.42 19.95 3.39
C VAL A 50 -11.98 19.31 4.69
N THR A 51 -12.88 18.60 5.36
CA THR A 51 -12.60 17.89 6.61
C THR A 51 -12.39 16.39 6.33
N ILE A 52 -11.26 15.85 6.78
CA ILE A 52 -10.88 14.45 6.61
C ILE A 52 -10.77 13.77 7.97
N ALA A 53 -11.45 12.64 8.15
CA ALA A 53 -11.34 11.83 9.36
C ALA A 53 -10.50 10.57 9.13
N ASN A 54 -9.44 10.42 9.89
CA ASN A 54 -8.59 9.22 9.93
C ASN A 54 -9.11 8.26 10.99
N LEU A 55 -9.79 7.18 10.56
CA LEU A 55 -10.38 6.16 11.43
C LEU A 55 -9.53 4.90 11.44
N PHE A 56 -8.63 4.79 12.40
CA PHE A 56 -7.71 3.66 12.51
C PHE A 56 -8.12 2.71 13.63
N PHE A 57 -8.78 1.61 13.25
CA PHE A 57 -9.19 0.52 14.16
C PHE A 57 -8.11 -0.55 14.33
N GLU A 58 -7.02 -0.46 13.58
CA GLU A 58 -5.82 -1.29 13.68
C GLU A 58 -4.58 -0.39 13.79
N ASN A 59 -3.61 -0.78 14.61
CA ASN A 59 -2.39 0.00 14.80
C ASN A 59 -1.60 0.17 13.50
N SER A 60 -1.31 1.42 13.14
CA SER A 60 -0.47 1.75 12.00
C SER A 60 0.12 3.14 12.10
N THR A 61 1.34 3.23 12.60
CA THR A 61 2.03 4.52 12.76
C THR A 61 2.34 5.16 11.40
N ARG A 62 3.00 4.45 10.49
CA ARG A 62 3.42 5.00 9.20
C ARG A 62 2.26 5.41 8.30
N THR A 63 1.26 4.53 8.14
CA THR A 63 0.12 4.84 7.24
C THR A 63 -0.64 6.05 7.76
N ARG A 64 -0.91 6.11 9.07
CA ARG A 64 -1.58 7.26 9.69
C ARG A 64 -0.78 8.54 9.50
N LEU A 65 0.51 8.56 9.86
CA LEU A 65 1.36 9.74 9.71
C LEU A 65 1.48 10.20 8.25
N SER A 66 1.54 9.26 7.30
CA SER A 66 1.62 9.60 5.89
C SER A 66 0.33 10.21 5.35
N PHE A 67 -0.85 9.72 5.77
CA PHE A 67 -2.13 10.35 5.45
C PHE A 67 -2.25 11.73 6.10
N GLU A 68 -2.02 11.82 7.40
CA GLU A 68 -2.07 13.10 8.13
C GLU A 68 -1.13 14.14 7.51
N LEU A 69 0.07 13.74 7.09
CA LEU A 69 1.00 14.66 6.42
C LEU A 69 0.48 15.09 5.04
N ALA A 70 -0.09 14.17 4.26
CA ALA A 70 -0.68 14.47 2.95
C ALA A 70 -1.85 15.46 3.09
N GLU A 71 -2.75 15.23 4.03
CA GLU A 71 -3.91 16.07 4.35
C GLU A 71 -3.49 17.48 4.75
N ARG A 72 -2.56 17.59 5.70
CA ARG A 72 -2.02 18.88 6.17
C ARG A 72 -1.29 19.65 5.05
N ARG A 73 -0.62 18.96 4.12
CA ARG A 73 0.03 19.59 2.95
C ARG A 73 -0.98 20.12 1.95
N LEU A 74 -2.15 19.50 1.86
CA LEU A 74 -3.27 19.99 1.05
C LEU A 74 -4.11 21.07 1.75
N SER A 75 -3.80 21.41 2.99
CA SER A 75 -4.55 22.37 3.85
C SER A 75 -5.94 21.88 4.25
N ALA A 76 -6.16 20.57 4.34
CA ALA A 76 -7.40 20.00 4.87
C ALA A 76 -7.44 20.11 6.40
N ASP A 77 -8.66 20.15 6.96
CA ASP A 77 -8.91 19.96 8.39
C ASP A 77 -8.87 18.46 8.71
N VAL A 78 -8.11 18.09 9.74
CA VAL A 78 -7.81 16.69 10.03
C VAL A 78 -8.32 16.28 11.40
N ILE A 79 -9.16 15.25 11.42
CA ILE A 79 -9.63 14.60 12.65
C ILE A 79 -8.97 13.22 12.73
N ASN A 80 -8.28 12.94 13.83
CA ASN A 80 -7.67 11.63 14.09
C ASN A 80 -8.44 10.88 15.17
N PHE A 81 -8.90 9.68 14.83
CA PHE A 81 -9.57 8.76 15.73
C PHE A 81 -8.75 7.48 15.90
N ALA A 82 -8.53 7.07 17.12
CA ALA A 82 -7.87 5.80 17.46
C ALA A 82 -8.81 4.96 18.34
N ALA A 83 -9.12 3.75 17.87
CA ALA A 83 -10.06 2.86 18.54
C ALA A 83 -9.64 2.45 19.96
N SER A 84 -8.33 2.40 20.24
CA SER A 84 -7.79 2.03 21.55
C SER A 84 -8.15 2.99 22.70
N SER A 85 -8.62 4.19 22.37
CA SER A 85 -8.99 5.25 23.35
C SER A 85 -10.47 5.67 23.23
N SER A 86 -11.31 4.94 22.50
CA SER A 86 -12.64 5.38 22.10
C SER A 86 -13.79 4.56 22.70
N SER A 87 -15.03 5.05 22.51
CA SER A 87 -16.30 4.44 22.90
C SER A 87 -16.60 3.08 22.22
N VAL A 88 -15.83 2.70 21.18
CA VAL A 88 -15.91 1.35 20.57
C VAL A 88 -15.68 0.25 21.62
N SER A 89 -14.86 0.52 22.64
CA SER A 89 -14.68 -0.38 23.80
C SER A 89 -15.96 -0.53 24.66
N LYS A 90 -16.99 0.31 24.45
CA LYS A 90 -18.27 0.30 25.18
C LYS A 90 -19.40 -0.39 24.40
N GLY A 91 -19.10 -1.06 23.25
CA GLY A 91 -20.08 -1.79 22.47
C GLY A 91 -20.77 -0.98 21.35
N GLU A 92 -20.28 0.22 21.04
CA GLU A 92 -20.77 1.01 19.89
C GLU A 92 -20.45 0.32 18.56
N THR A 93 -21.40 0.30 17.63
CA THR A 93 -21.19 -0.31 16.31
C THR A 93 -20.30 0.59 15.43
N LEU A 94 -19.64 -0.02 14.42
CA LEU A 94 -18.85 0.75 13.43
C LEU A 94 -19.67 1.86 12.77
N ILE A 95 -20.91 1.56 12.41
CA ILE A 95 -21.81 2.53 11.74
C ILE A 95 -22.14 3.68 12.67
N ASP A 96 -22.48 3.42 13.93
CA ASP A 96 -22.82 4.47 14.90
C ASP A 96 -21.62 5.38 15.16
N THR A 97 -20.43 4.79 15.37
CA THR A 97 -19.19 5.55 15.53
C THR A 97 -18.94 6.47 14.34
N VAL A 98 -19.07 5.95 13.12
CA VAL A 98 -18.81 6.73 11.91
C VAL A 98 -19.90 7.79 11.70
N ASN A 99 -21.17 7.48 11.93
CA ASN A 99 -22.26 8.46 11.81
C ASN A 99 -22.11 9.63 12.79
N ASN A 100 -21.66 9.36 14.04
CA ASN A 100 -21.36 10.41 15.00
C ASN A 100 -20.25 11.34 14.50
N ILE A 101 -19.21 10.80 13.86
CA ILE A 101 -18.11 11.56 13.26
C ILE A 101 -18.60 12.36 12.05
N LEU A 102 -19.41 11.75 11.17
CA LEU A 102 -19.95 12.41 9.98
C LEU A 102 -20.93 13.54 10.32
N ALA A 103 -21.62 13.45 11.46
CA ALA A 103 -22.47 14.55 11.96
C ALA A 103 -21.69 15.85 12.21
N MET A 104 -20.36 15.76 12.40
CA MET A 104 -19.44 16.92 12.50
C MET A 104 -19.03 17.47 11.12
N LYS A 105 -19.74 17.11 10.03
CA LYS A 105 -19.48 17.58 8.66
C LYS A 105 -18.13 17.13 8.09
N VAL A 106 -17.82 15.84 8.25
CA VAL A 106 -16.66 15.20 7.62
C VAL A 106 -16.99 14.82 6.17
N ASP A 107 -16.09 15.16 5.25
CA ASP A 107 -16.26 14.93 3.81
C ASP A 107 -15.63 13.60 3.36
N ILE A 108 -14.44 13.30 3.87
CA ILE A 108 -13.69 12.09 3.50
C ILE A 108 -13.32 11.31 4.75
N VAL A 109 -13.49 10.00 4.68
CA VAL A 109 -13.07 9.06 5.72
C VAL A 109 -11.93 8.19 5.21
N VAL A 110 -10.78 8.28 5.83
CA VAL A 110 -9.64 7.36 5.63
C VAL A 110 -9.75 6.27 6.68
N MET A 111 -10.03 5.04 6.26
CA MET A 111 -10.33 3.95 7.18
C MET A 111 -9.31 2.81 7.10
N ARG A 112 -8.82 2.39 8.27
CA ARG A 112 -8.03 1.16 8.42
C ARG A 112 -8.68 0.23 9.44
N HIS A 113 -8.92 -1.03 9.06
CA HIS A 113 -9.69 -1.96 9.88
C HIS A 113 -9.09 -3.37 9.88
N PRO A 114 -9.16 -4.15 10.99
CA PRO A 114 -8.67 -5.53 11.02
C PRO A 114 -9.52 -6.52 10.21
N HIS A 115 -10.80 -6.21 9.95
CA HIS A 115 -11.68 -7.12 9.20
C HIS A 115 -11.73 -6.76 7.72
N PRO A 116 -11.58 -7.77 6.81
CA PRO A 116 -11.73 -7.59 5.37
C PRO A 116 -13.12 -7.07 5.00
N GLY A 117 -13.20 -6.20 3.97
CA GLY A 117 -14.46 -5.69 3.46
C GLY A 117 -15.09 -4.56 4.28
N SER A 118 -14.49 -4.14 5.41
CA SER A 118 -15.05 -3.09 6.27
C SER A 118 -15.21 -1.75 5.55
N ALA A 119 -14.25 -1.36 4.71
CA ALA A 119 -14.35 -0.13 3.92
C ALA A 119 -15.48 -0.21 2.89
N MET A 120 -15.66 -1.36 2.23
CA MET A 120 -16.76 -1.62 1.30
C MET A 120 -18.12 -1.60 2.03
N PHE A 121 -18.19 -2.23 3.20
CA PHE A 121 -19.39 -2.20 4.03
C PHE A 121 -19.75 -0.76 4.39
N LEU A 122 -18.80 0.02 4.89
CA LEU A 122 -19.05 1.41 5.29
C LEU A 122 -19.52 2.27 4.11
N SER A 123 -18.91 2.12 2.93
CA SER A 123 -19.26 2.92 1.74
C SER A 123 -20.71 2.75 1.26
N LYS A 124 -21.38 1.67 1.68
CA LYS A 124 -22.80 1.39 1.38
C LYS A 124 -23.77 2.00 2.39
N HIS A 125 -23.27 2.42 3.56
CA HIS A 125 -24.11 2.84 4.69
C HIS A 125 -23.95 4.31 5.04
N VAL A 126 -22.93 5.01 4.50
CA VAL A 126 -22.67 6.40 4.82
C VAL A 126 -22.52 7.25 3.56
N ASN A 127 -22.83 8.54 3.68
CA ASN A 127 -22.72 9.49 2.57
C ASN A 127 -21.43 10.32 2.65
N ALA A 128 -20.28 9.67 2.91
CA ALA A 128 -18.96 10.28 2.81
C ALA A 128 -18.12 9.51 1.81
N GLN A 129 -17.06 10.11 1.30
CA GLN A 129 -16.08 9.39 0.49
C GLN A 129 -15.19 8.54 1.38
N ILE A 130 -14.97 7.29 0.98
CA ILE A 130 -14.18 6.33 1.76
C ILE A 130 -12.87 5.99 1.05
N VAL A 131 -11.76 6.10 1.78
CA VAL A 131 -10.44 5.65 1.34
C VAL A 131 -10.00 4.48 2.23
N ASN A 132 -9.81 3.32 1.63
CA ASN A 132 -9.28 2.14 2.33
C ASN A 132 -7.77 2.29 2.58
N ALA A 133 -7.38 2.46 3.84
CA ALA A 133 -5.99 2.50 4.29
C ALA A 133 -5.46 1.11 4.75
N GLY A 134 -6.18 0.05 4.37
CA GLY A 134 -5.87 -1.36 4.63
C GLY A 134 -6.92 -2.06 5.48
N ASP A 135 -7.52 -3.14 4.95
CA ASP A 135 -8.55 -3.92 5.62
C ASP A 135 -8.18 -5.42 5.68
N GLY A 136 -7.95 -5.92 6.88
CA GLY A 136 -7.61 -7.33 7.15
C GLY A 136 -6.44 -7.84 6.31
N ALA A 137 -6.63 -8.99 5.66
CA ALA A 137 -5.74 -9.56 4.64
C ALA A 137 -6.23 -9.29 3.20
N HIS A 138 -7.19 -8.38 3.01
CA HIS A 138 -7.88 -8.15 1.72
C HIS A 138 -7.11 -7.18 0.83
N GLU A 139 -7.18 -5.85 1.07
CA GLU A 139 -6.49 -4.88 0.21
C GLU A 139 -5.87 -3.70 0.98
N HIS A 140 -4.86 -3.09 0.39
CA HIS A 140 -4.25 -1.82 0.77
C HIS A 140 -3.96 -1.00 -0.48
N PRO A 141 -4.98 -0.40 -1.10
CA PRO A 141 -4.85 0.21 -2.43
C PRO A 141 -3.78 1.29 -2.51
N THR A 142 -3.68 2.16 -1.50
CA THR A 142 -2.69 3.23 -1.50
C THR A 142 -1.25 2.72 -1.38
N GLN A 143 -1.04 1.51 -0.83
CA GLN A 143 0.28 0.88 -0.82
C GLN A 143 0.65 0.35 -2.20
N ALA A 144 -0.25 -0.35 -2.87
CA ALA A 144 0.02 -0.86 -4.21
C ALA A 144 0.26 0.27 -5.22
N LEU A 145 -0.48 1.38 -5.09
CA LEU A 145 -0.28 2.56 -5.94
C LEU A 145 1.10 3.19 -5.73
N LEU A 146 1.52 3.38 -4.47
CA LEU A 146 2.86 3.94 -4.21
C LEU A 146 3.99 2.98 -4.63
N ASP A 147 3.80 1.67 -4.48
CA ASP A 147 4.77 0.66 -4.91
C ASP A 147 4.93 0.68 -6.43
N ALA A 148 3.83 0.64 -7.18
CA ALA A 148 3.83 0.71 -8.64
C ALA A 148 4.36 2.05 -9.15
N TYR A 149 4.04 3.16 -8.48
CA TYR A 149 4.58 4.48 -8.79
C TYR A 149 6.10 4.53 -8.59
N SER A 150 6.63 3.93 -7.52
CA SER A 150 8.07 3.85 -7.26
C SER A 150 8.80 3.02 -8.32
N ILE A 151 8.18 1.95 -8.81
CA ILE A 151 8.69 1.17 -9.95
C ILE A 151 8.70 2.04 -11.21
N ARG A 152 7.62 2.75 -11.50
CA ARG A 152 7.55 3.66 -12.65
C ARG A 152 8.63 4.74 -12.61
N GLU A 153 8.89 5.32 -11.45
CA GLU A 153 9.97 6.30 -11.28
C GLU A 153 11.36 5.70 -11.56
N LYS A 154 11.62 4.51 -11.03
CA LYS A 154 12.92 3.85 -11.16
C LYS A 154 13.21 3.38 -12.58
N PHE A 155 12.20 2.87 -13.30
CA PHE A 155 12.34 2.24 -14.61
C PHE A 155 11.76 3.05 -15.77
N GLY A 156 11.13 4.18 -15.51
CA GLY A 156 10.40 4.98 -16.52
C GLY A 156 9.06 4.37 -16.96
N ARG A 157 8.77 3.13 -16.54
CA ARG A 157 7.58 2.36 -16.91
C ARG A 157 7.27 1.30 -15.86
N VAL A 158 6.06 0.73 -15.90
CA VAL A 158 5.69 -0.47 -15.15
C VAL A 158 5.52 -1.66 -16.09
N GLU A 159 5.03 -1.41 -17.31
CA GLU A 159 4.81 -2.43 -18.33
C GLU A 159 6.09 -3.20 -18.65
N GLY A 160 5.99 -4.54 -18.62
CA GLY A 160 7.10 -5.46 -18.89
C GLY A 160 8.16 -5.55 -17.80
N VAL A 161 8.05 -4.78 -16.69
CA VAL A 161 8.96 -4.94 -15.55
C VAL A 161 8.64 -6.23 -14.81
N LYS A 162 9.66 -7.01 -14.48
CA LYS A 162 9.54 -8.27 -13.74
C LYS A 162 9.61 -8.03 -12.25
N VAL A 163 8.49 -8.23 -11.55
CA VAL A 163 8.38 -7.98 -10.11
C VAL A 163 8.17 -9.28 -9.36
N ALA A 164 9.09 -9.61 -8.45
CA ALA A 164 8.92 -10.70 -7.49
C ALA A 164 8.38 -10.16 -6.16
N ILE A 165 7.27 -10.71 -5.68
CA ILE A 165 6.71 -10.45 -4.35
C ILE A 165 7.10 -11.65 -3.48
N VAL A 166 7.91 -11.43 -2.44
CA VAL A 166 8.54 -12.52 -1.67
C VAL A 166 8.11 -12.47 -0.22
N GLY A 167 7.67 -13.60 0.32
CA GLY A 167 7.39 -13.79 1.74
C GLY A 167 6.02 -14.38 2.05
N ASP A 168 5.33 -13.81 3.02
CA ASP A 168 3.99 -14.24 3.44
C ASP A 168 2.93 -13.67 2.50
N ILE A 169 2.64 -14.39 1.42
CA ILE A 169 1.64 -14.01 0.43
C ILE A 169 0.22 -14.21 0.97
N LEU A 170 0.02 -15.28 1.74
CA LEU A 170 -1.30 -15.71 2.21
C LEU A 170 -1.99 -14.68 3.13
N HIS A 171 -1.22 -14.04 4.02
CA HIS A 171 -1.76 -13.10 5.00
C HIS A 171 -1.51 -11.62 4.62
N SER A 172 -0.94 -11.37 3.43
CA SER A 172 -0.53 -10.04 3.02
C SER A 172 -1.54 -9.35 2.11
N ARG A 173 -2.29 -8.38 2.66
CA ARG A 173 -3.09 -7.45 1.86
C ARG A 173 -2.27 -6.65 0.85
N VAL A 174 -0.98 -6.42 1.15
CA VAL A 174 -0.06 -5.72 0.25
C VAL A 174 0.26 -6.57 -0.97
N ALA A 175 0.49 -7.89 -0.79
CA ALA A 175 0.71 -8.81 -1.91
C ALA A 175 -0.47 -8.79 -2.88
N LEU A 176 -1.69 -8.93 -2.36
CA LEU A 176 -2.89 -9.00 -3.19
C LEU A 176 -3.12 -7.71 -3.98
N SER A 177 -3.06 -6.55 -3.31
CA SER A 177 -3.21 -5.26 -4.00
C SER A 177 -2.11 -5.00 -5.02
N ASN A 178 -0.85 -5.39 -4.73
CA ASN A 178 0.26 -5.28 -5.69
C ASN A 178 0.04 -6.18 -6.90
N ILE A 179 -0.42 -7.41 -6.71
CA ILE A 179 -0.74 -8.31 -7.83
C ILE A 179 -1.76 -7.65 -8.77
N PHE A 180 -2.88 -7.15 -8.23
CA PHE A 180 -3.89 -6.48 -9.05
C PHE A 180 -3.33 -5.24 -9.76
N CYS A 181 -2.58 -4.38 -9.06
CA CYS A 181 -2.05 -3.14 -9.61
C CYS A 181 -1.03 -3.41 -10.72
N LEU A 182 -0.06 -4.25 -10.45
CA LEU A 182 1.05 -4.53 -11.35
C LEU A 182 0.60 -5.25 -12.62
N LEU A 183 -0.25 -6.27 -12.50
CA LEU A 183 -0.82 -6.96 -13.66
C LEU A 183 -1.65 -6.00 -14.53
N LYS A 184 -2.46 -5.14 -13.91
CA LYS A 184 -3.26 -4.14 -14.62
C LYS A 184 -2.41 -3.12 -15.37
N LEU A 185 -1.22 -2.80 -14.85
CA LEU A 185 -0.24 -1.92 -15.49
C LEU A 185 0.69 -2.65 -16.47
N GLY A 186 0.52 -3.96 -16.67
CA GLY A 186 1.26 -4.75 -17.65
C GLY A 186 2.61 -5.27 -17.16
N ALA A 187 2.88 -5.27 -15.86
CA ALA A 187 4.07 -5.92 -15.30
C ALA A 187 3.97 -7.44 -15.35
N GLU A 188 5.10 -8.14 -15.39
CA GLU A 188 5.16 -9.56 -15.11
C GLU A 188 5.34 -9.77 -13.60
N VAL A 189 4.43 -10.54 -12.98
CA VAL A 189 4.45 -10.74 -11.54
C VAL A 189 4.76 -12.19 -11.19
N MET A 190 5.65 -12.37 -10.22
CA MET A 190 5.97 -13.65 -9.59
C MET A 190 5.76 -13.53 -8.09
N VAL A 191 5.15 -14.54 -7.48
CA VAL A 191 5.11 -14.70 -6.02
C VAL A 191 6.10 -15.77 -5.59
N CYS A 192 6.83 -15.52 -4.50
CA CYS A 192 7.83 -16.47 -3.99
C CYS A 192 7.74 -16.58 -2.47
N GLY A 193 7.78 -17.81 -1.97
CA GLY A 193 7.74 -18.09 -0.54
C GLY A 193 7.56 -19.58 -0.22
N PRO A 194 7.50 -19.93 1.07
CA PRO A 194 7.14 -21.28 1.51
C PRO A 194 5.79 -21.72 0.92
N THR A 195 5.66 -22.97 0.53
CA THR A 195 4.42 -23.53 -0.05
C THR A 195 3.21 -23.28 0.86
N THR A 196 3.41 -23.31 2.16
CA THR A 196 2.37 -23.08 3.18
C THR A 196 1.90 -21.61 3.26
N LEU A 197 2.70 -20.67 2.75
CA LEU A 197 2.41 -19.23 2.74
C LEU A 197 1.99 -18.71 1.34
N ILE A 198 1.83 -19.60 0.37
CA ILE A 198 1.33 -19.27 -0.97
C ILE A 198 -0.09 -19.83 -1.13
N PRO A 199 -1.10 -19.01 -1.44
CA PRO A 199 -2.46 -19.49 -1.72
C PRO A 199 -2.48 -20.48 -2.88
N LYS A 200 -3.15 -21.63 -2.70
CA LYS A 200 -3.16 -22.76 -3.63
C LYS A 200 -3.48 -22.39 -5.08
N TYR A 201 -4.37 -21.45 -5.28
CA TYR A 201 -4.86 -21.07 -6.61
C TYR A 201 -4.37 -19.69 -7.08
N ILE A 202 -3.32 -19.13 -6.47
CA ILE A 202 -2.84 -17.78 -6.78
C ILE A 202 -2.40 -17.63 -8.25
N SER A 203 -1.92 -18.70 -8.87
CA SER A 203 -1.54 -18.71 -10.30
C SER A 203 -2.70 -18.39 -11.23
N SER A 204 -3.95 -18.67 -10.84
CA SER A 204 -5.14 -18.29 -11.63
C SER A 204 -5.32 -16.77 -11.76
N MET A 205 -4.64 -15.98 -10.95
CA MET A 205 -4.59 -14.51 -11.07
C MET A 205 -3.63 -14.03 -12.18
N GLY A 206 -2.92 -14.94 -12.87
CA GLY A 206 -1.95 -14.57 -13.90
C GLY A 206 -0.52 -14.36 -13.39
N VAL A 207 -0.21 -14.76 -12.15
CA VAL A 207 1.13 -14.66 -11.57
C VAL A 207 1.90 -15.98 -11.70
N LYS A 208 3.23 -15.88 -11.82
CA LYS A 208 4.14 -17.03 -11.70
C LYS A 208 4.32 -17.37 -10.22
N VAL A 209 4.51 -18.65 -9.92
CA VAL A 209 4.80 -19.14 -8.56
C VAL A 209 6.19 -19.76 -8.53
N GLU A 210 6.98 -19.38 -7.56
CA GLU A 210 8.34 -19.90 -7.31
C GLU A 210 8.50 -20.17 -5.80
N HIS A 211 9.28 -21.17 -5.45
CA HIS A 211 9.56 -21.51 -4.05
C HIS A 211 11.04 -21.33 -3.68
N ASN A 212 11.88 -21.03 -4.68
CA ASN A 212 13.31 -20.77 -4.48
C ASN A 212 13.62 -19.28 -4.67
N LEU A 213 14.05 -18.62 -3.60
CA LEU A 213 14.40 -17.19 -3.62
C LEU A 213 15.44 -16.84 -4.69
N ARG A 214 16.49 -17.67 -4.85
CA ARG A 214 17.55 -17.39 -5.82
C ARG A 214 17.04 -17.41 -7.27
N ASN A 215 16.09 -18.30 -7.58
CA ASN A 215 15.45 -18.33 -8.89
C ASN A 215 14.61 -17.08 -9.11
N ALA A 216 13.82 -16.66 -8.11
CA ALA A 216 13.03 -15.45 -8.17
C ALA A 216 13.91 -14.21 -8.39
N LEU A 217 15.01 -14.07 -7.65
CA LEU A 217 15.95 -12.95 -7.78
C LEU A 217 16.67 -12.93 -9.13
N LYS A 218 17.03 -14.07 -9.69
CA LYS A 218 17.62 -14.15 -11.05
C LYS A 218 16.63 -13.71 -12.12
N TRP A 219 15.35 -13.96 -11.92
CA TRP A 219 14.32 -13.64 -12.89
C TRP A 219 13.87 -12.18 -12.82
N CYS A 220 13.70 -11.61 -11.62
CA CYS A 220 13.07 -10.30 -11.42
C CYS A 220 14.03 -9.13 -11.66
N ASP A 221 13.44 -7.95 -11.94
CA ASP A 221 14.11 -6.65 -11.96
C ASP A 221 13.91 -5.93 -10.63
N VAL A 222 12.77 -6.21 -9.99
CA VAL A 222 12.37 -5.67 -8.68
C VAL A 222 11.93 -6.80 -7.77
N VAL A 223 12.40 -6.79 -6.55
CA VAL A 223 11.86 -7.64 -5.48
C VAL A 223 11.18 -6.80 -4.41
N ASN A 224 9.90 -7.08 -4.15
CA ASN A 224 9.14 -6.51 -3.04
C ASN A 224 9.09 -7.53 -1.90
N MET A 225 9.93 -7.30 -0.89
CA MET A 225 10.05 -8.19 0.27
C MET A 225 8.92 -7.90 1.25
N LEU A 226 8.14 -8.91 1.57
CA LEU A 226 7.05 -8.80 2.54
C LEU A 226 7.54 -9.13 3.94
N ARG A 227 7.03 -8.38 4.91
CA ARG A 227 7.24 -8.69 6.32
C ARG A 227 6.57 -10.02 6.69
N ILE A 228 7.29 -10.88 7.41
CA ILE A 228 6.69 -12.04 8.06
C ILE A 228 5.86 -11.56 9.25
N GLN A 229 4.55 -11.83 9.22
CA GLN A 229 3.58 -11.38 10.21
C GLN A 229 3.35 -12.47 11.26
N VAL A 230 4.37 -12.79 12.07
CA VAL A 230 4.31 -13.84 13.10
C VAL A 230 3.12 -13.60 14.05
N GLU A 231 2.80 -12.34 14.33
CA GLU A 231 1.70 -11.95 15.19
C GLU A 231 0.29 -12.24 14.62
N ARG A 232 0.19 -12.51 13.31
CA ARG A 232 -1.08 -12.90 12.64
C ARG A 232 -1.20 -14.40 12.41
N GLN A 233 -0.11 -15.14 12.63
CA GLN A 233 -0.08 -16.57 12.41
C GLN A 233 -0.58 -17.28 13.68
N GLN A 234 -1.75 -17.91 13.62
CA GLN A 234 -2.30 -18.73 14.70
C GLN A 234 -1.65 -20.11 14.76
N ILE A 235 -0.98 -20.53 13.69
CA ILE A 235 -0.26 -21.80 13.53
C ILE A 235 1.11 -21.54 12.87
N HIS A 236 2.05 -22.46 13.10
CA HIS A 236 3.37 -22.39 12.48
C HIS A 236 3.29 -22.81 11.00
N TYR A 237 3.50 -21.88 10.08
CA TYR A 237 3.51 -22.13 8.64
C TYR A 237 4.87 -22.53 8.10
N PHE A 238 5.93 -22.45 8.91
CA PHE A 238 7.31 -22.89 8.62
C PHE A 238 7.97 -23.37 9.92
N PRO A 239 8.97 -24.27 9.85
CA PRO A 239 9.53 -24.93 11.01
C PRO A 239 10.19 -24.00 12.02
N SER A 240 10.91 -22.97 11.54
CA SER A 240 11.54 -21.97 12.40
C SER A 240 11.86 -20.68 11.63
N LEU A 241 11.93 -19.57 12.36
CA LEU A 241 12.35 -18.28 11.80
C LEU A 241 13.77 -18.36 11.21
N ARG A 242 14.65 -19.16 11.82
CA ARG A 242 16.01 -19.38 11.31
C ARG A 242 16.01 -20.03 9.92
N GLU A 243 15.16 -21.02 9.72
CA GLU A 243 15.02 -21.69 8.41
C GLU A 243 14.43 -20.72 7.37
N TYR A 244 13.43 -19.92 7.76
CA TYR A 244 12.90 -18.88 6.88
C TYR A 244 13.99 -17.91 6.44
N ILE A 245 14.80 -17.40 7.37
CA ILE A 245 15.93 -16.48 7.07
C ILE A 245 16.90 -17.13 6.09
N MET A 246 17.27 -18.38 6.31
CA MET A 246 18.21 -19.09 5.43
C MET A 246 17.68 -19.29 4.01
N LEU A 247 16.38 -19.52 3.85
CA LEU A 247 15.74 -19.82 2.56
C LEU A 247 15.26 -18.59 1.82
N TYR A 248 14.79 -17.56 2.54
CA TYR A 248 14.07 -16.40 1.97
C TYR A 248 14.64 -15.05 2.39
N GLY A 249 15.63 -14.98 3.28
CA GLY A 249 16.31 -13.74 3.63
C GLY A 249 17.23 -13.26 2.52
N VAL A 250 17.11 -11.99 2.12
CA VAL A 250 18.01 -11.39 1.13
C VAL A 250 19.21 -10.77 1.84
N THR A 251 20.40 -11.25 1.46
CA THR A 251 21.69 -10.78 1.97
C THR A 251 22.53 -10.16 0.85
N LYS A 252 23.56 -9.40 1.23
CA LYS A 252 24.49 -8.79 0.27
C LYS A 252 25.22 -9.83 -0.57
N GLU A 253 25.57 -10.98 0.02
CA GLU A 253 26.23 -12.09 -0.68
C GLU A 253 25.32 -12.64 -1.79
N ILE A 254 24.03 -12.78 -1.51
CA ILE A 254 23.05 -13.23 -2.51
C ILE A 254 22.97 -12.21 -3.66
N LEU A 255 22.83 -10.92 -3.35
CA LEU A 255 22.76 -9.87 -4.37
C LEU A 255 24.02 -9.82 -5.23
N ASN A 256 25.21 -9.90 -4.60
CA ASN A 256 26.48 -9.90 -5.31
C ASN A 256 26.68 -11.14 -6.21
N SER A 257 25.98 -12.23 -5.95
CA SER A 257 26.02 -13.46 -6.77
C SER A 257 25.12 -13.39 -8.02
N LEU A 258 24.31 -12.36 -8.16
CA LEU A 258 23.41 -12.19 -9.31
C LEU A 258 24.16 -11.61 -10.50
N SER A 259 23.76 -12.03 -11.71
CA SER A 259 24.29 -11.51 -12.97
C SER A 259 23.78 -10.13 -13.37
N LYS A 260 22.73 -9.66 -12.70
CA LYS A 260 22.12 -8.34 -12.93
C LYS A 260 21.71 -7.71 -11.59
N PRO A 261 21.70 -6.37 -11.50
CA PRO A 261 21.19 -5.68 -10.32
C PRO A 261 19.68 -5.91 -10.16
N VAL A 262 19.23 -6.04 -8.91
CA VAL A 262 17.83 -6.16 -8.53
C VAL A 262 17.47 -4.99 -7.61
N THR A 263 16.39 -4.30 -7.88
CA THR A 263 15.88 -3.24 -7.02
C THR A 263 15.11 -3.83 -5.84
N ILE A 264 15.43 -3.36 -4.64
CA ILE A 264 14.82 -3.83 -3.38
C ILE A 264 13.72 -2.89 -2.94
N MET A 265 12.55 -3.43 -2.69
CA MET A 265 11.38 -2.75 -2.13
C MET A 265 10.89 -3.47 -0.88
N HIS A 266 10.23 -2.72 0.02
CA HIS A 266 9.60 -3.27 1.21
C HIS A 266 8.47 -2.35 1.70
N PRO A 267 7.24 -2.83 1.95
CA PRO A 267 6.12 -1.98 2.39
C PRO A 267 6.27 -1.52 3.85
N GLY A 268 7.26 -2.07 4.57
CA GLY A 268 7.54 -1.79 5.98
C GLY A 268 6.47 -2.28 6.97
N PRO A 269 6.81 -2.38 8.26
CA PRO A 269 8.16 -2.22 8.84
C PRO A 269 9.08 -3.37 8.43
N ILE A 270 10.37 -3.08 8.34
CA ILE A 270 11.38 -4.11 8.07
C ILE A 270 11.72 -4.84 9.37
N ASN A 271 11.72 -6.18 9.35
CA ASN A 271 12.40 -6.96 10.37
C ASN A 271 13.85 -7.20 9.89
N ARG A 272 14.75 -6.27 10.24
CA ARG A 272 16.17 -6.34 9.83
C ARG A 272 16.80 -7.64 10.29
N GLY A 273 17.48 -8.33 9.36
CA GLY A 273 18.05 -9.65 9.60
C GLY A 273 17.06 -10.82 9.44
N VAL A 274 15.81 -10.55 9.08
CA VAL A 274 14.82 -11.58 8.75
C VAL A 274 14.56 -11.61 7.24
N GLU A 275 13.80 -10.64 6.71
CA GLU A 275 13.46 -10.59 5.28
C GLU A 275 14.63 -10.04 4.45
N ILE A 276 15.30 -9.03 4.99
CA ILE A 276 16.48 -8.41 4.41
C ILE A 276 17.47 -8.03 5.51
N THR A 277 18.76 -8.11 5.20
CA THR A 277 19.81 -7.64 6.11
C THR A 277 19.92 -6.12 6.10
N SER A 278 20.54 -5.54 7.14
CA SER A 278 20.63 -4.07 7.27
C SER A 278 21.43 -3.44 6.12
N ASP A 279 22.50 -4.08 5.71
CA ASP A 279 23.37 -3.65 4.60
C ASP A 279 22.65 -3.69 3.24
N VAL A 280 21.67 -4.58 3.05
CA VAL A 280 20.80 -4.60 1.87
C VAL A 280 19.75 -3.50 1.95
N ALA A 281 19.10 -3.33 3.11
CA ALA A 281 18.06 -2.31 3.30
C ALA A 281 18.60 -0.89 3.10
N ASP A 282 19.87 -0.65 3.45
CA ASP A 282 20.54 0.64 3.40
C ASP A 282 21.46 0.78 2.16
N SER A 283 21.37 -0.13 1.18
CA SER A 283 22.18 -0.13 -0.04
C SER A 283 21.57 0.72 -1.18
N ASP A 284 22.36 1.02 -2.21
CA ASP A 284 21.92 1.70 -3.45
C ASP A 284 20.92 0.87 -4.28
N HIS A 285 20.76 -0.42 -3.96
CA HIS A 285 19.73 -1.28 -4.55
C HIS A 285 18.35 -1.02 -3.95
N SER A 286 18.28 -0.42 -2.76
CA SER A 286 17.05 -0.20 -2.00
C SER A 286 16.40 1.12 -2.40
N ILE A 287 15.09 1.08 -2.68
CA ILE A 287 14.25 2.26 -2.88
C ILE A 287 13.15 2.36 -1.79
N ILE A 288 13.44 1.82 -0.61
CA ILE A 288 12.46 1.76 0.48
C ILE A 288 12.11 3.15 1.02
N LEU A 289 13.09 4.05 1.10
CA LEU A 289 12.84 5.43 1.55
C LEU A 289 12.10 6.25 0.50
N GLU A 290 12.39 6.02 -0.78
CA GLU A 290 11.65 6.61 -1.91
C GLU A 290 10.18 6.15 -1.90
N GLN A 291 9.90 4.87 -1.56
CA GLN A 291 8.51 4.40 -1.36
C GLN A 291 7.79 5.22 -0.27
N VAL A 292 8.48 5.58 0.81
CA VAL A 292 7.89 6.39 1.89
C VAL A 292 7.54 7.79 1.40
N GLU A 293 8.45 8.44 0.67
CA GLU A 293 8.22 9.77 0.06
C GLU A 293 7.08 9.71 -0.95
N ASN A 294 7.13 8.75 -1.88
CA ASN A 294 6.11 8.52 -2.90
C ASN A 294 4.73 8.24 -2.27
N GLY A 295 4.73 7.60 -1.11
CA GLY A 295 3.51 7.37 -0.34
C GLY A 295 2.78 8.66 0.05
N VAL A 296 3.50 9.73 0.36
CA VAL A 296 2.89 11.03 0.66
C VAL A 296 2.30 11.65 -0.62
N ALA A 297 3.06 11.66 -1.72
CA ALA A 297 2.61 12.23 -2.99
C ALA A 297 1.37 11.50 -3.55
N ILE A 298 1.36 10.17 -3.52
CA ILE A 298 0.21 9.34 -3.95
C ILE A 298 -1.02 9.63 -3.09
N ARG A 299 -0.88 9.73 -1.76
CA ARG A 299 -2.01 10.05 -0.86
C ARG A 299 -2.53 11.46 -1.08
N MET A 300 -1.65 12.43 -1.33
CA MET A 300 -2.06 13.78 -1.74
C MET A 300 -2.88 13.74 -3.04
N ALA A 301 -2.43 13.00 -4.06
CA ALA A 301 -3.12 12.87 -5.33
C ALA A 301 -4.52 12.23 -5.16
N ILE A 302 -4.61 11.14 -4.41
CA ILE A 302 -5.87 10.43 -4.15
C ILE A 302 -6.87 11.37 -3.45
N LEU A 303 -6.47 12.01 -2.36
CA LEU A 303 -7.34 12.90 -1.59
C LEU A 303 -7.80 14.11 -2.41
N TYR A 304 -6.89 14.70 -3.19
CA TYR A 304 -7.20 15.81 -4.09
C TYR A 304 -8.22 15.43 -5.17
N LEU A 305 -8.02 14.29 -5.84
CA LEU A 305 -8.89 13.83 -6.92
C LEU A 305 -10.27 13.38 -6.41
N LEU A 306 -10.34 12.80 -5.22
CA LEU A 306 -11.61 12.44 -4.59
C LEU A 306 -12.36 13.71 -4.16
N ALA A 307 -11.73 14.63 -3.44
CA ALA A 307 -12.38 15.86 -2.98
C ALA A 307 -12.96 16.70 -4.12
N GLY A 308 -12.35 16.70 -5.31
CA GLY A 308 -12.90 17.35 -6.51
C GLY A 308 -14.25 16.80 -7.00
N GLN A 309 -14.80 15.77 -6.33
CA GLN A 309 -16.13 15.21 -6.60
C GLN A 309 -17.17 15.66 -5.55
N VAL A 310 -16.74 16.29 -4.44
CA VAL A 310 -17.63 16.75 -3.36
C VAL A 310 -18.28 18.10 -3.69
N GLN A 311 -17.74 18.81 -4.65
CA GLN A 311 -18.23 20.14 -5.10
C GLN A 311 -19.31 20.04 -6.16
#